data_62c0fa1f0e04708794ade770aec28fc1
#
_entry.id   62c0fa1f0e04708794ade770aec28fc1
#
_cell.length_a   1.000
_cell.length_b   1.000
_cell.length_c   1.000
_cell.angle_alpha   90.00
_cell.angle_beta   90.00
_cell.angle_gamma   90.00
#
_symmetry.space_group_name_H-M   'P 1'
#
loop_
_entity.id
_entity.type
_entity.pdbx_description
1 polymer ?
#
loop_
_entity_poly.entity_id
_entity_poly.type
_entity_poly.pdbx_seq_one_letter_code
_entity_poly.pdbx_strand_id
1 'polypeptide(L)'
;KAGGQYQVVIGPEVEDVYEAVVKQLPGTSKGDAEGEVEEVERPTTLIGWVKFGFSSLIGVITGSMIPIVGMLAASGILKGLLALLVQFKVVAEASDTYQIIDAMSSSMFYFLPIIVGFTAARRLGSNPIVVAIVGGVLCYPSIVALSNPDHIVKVTQDDGSVQYTETYHVIAQFGQTVFNADFFGIPVTLPQGNAYASSIFPIIVGAWLAAKIEPWLKKVLPAVIRPIFGPLIEIFVVSALILLVFGPVVMLVSGGIATVINAVLGFNYTLAGLLIGGFYQCLVIFGLHWAVIPLISSELASTGNSYLNAIVSATMIAQGGGALAVWIKIKKARIKSMAGP
;
A
#
# COMPACT_ATOMS: atom_id res chain seq x y z
N LYS A 1 -5.29 24.77 -36.16
CA LYS A 1 -6.41 23.82 -36.11
C LYS A 1 -5.92 22.49 -36.68
N ALA A 2 -5.78 21.47 -35.85
CA ALA A 2 -5.52 20.12 -36.29
C ALA A 2 -6.67 19.24 -35.77
N GLY A 3 -7.43 18.57 -36.64
CA GLY A 3 -8.49 17.64 -36.28
C GLY A 3 -9.65 18.20 -35.44
N GLY A 4 -9.99 19.48 -35.62
CA GLY A 4 -11.08 20.11 -34.85
C GLY A 4 -10.69 20.61 -33.44
N GLN A 5 -9.46 20.41 -33.01
CA GLN A 5 -8.94 20.90 -31.74
C GLN A 5 -8.19 22.23 -31.91
N TYR A 6 -8.29 23.09 -30.89
CA TYR A 6 -7.47 24.29 -30.79
C TYR A 6 -6.25 23.99 -29.94
N GLN A 7 -5.05 24.05 -30.54
CA GLN A 7 -3.79 23.89 -29.83
C GLN A 7 -3.16 25.27 -29.64
N VAL A 8 -2.85 25.62 -28.40
CA VAL A 8 -2.13 26.85 -28.03
C VAL A 8 -0.78 26.41 -27.49
N VAL A 9 0.30 26.83 -28.16
CA VAL A 9 1.68 26.52 -27.73
C VAL A 9 2.13 27.65 -26.82
N ILE A 10 2.33 27.39 -25.55
CA ILE A 10 2.63 28.40 -24.49
C ILE A 10 4.08 28.26 -23.99
N GLY A 11 4.76 27.17 -24.32
CA GLY A 11 6.13 26.91 -23.84
C GLY A 11 6.16 26.40 -22.39
N PRO A 12 7.24 26.67 -21.62
CA PRO A 12 7.45 26.09 -20.29
C PRO A 12 6.43 26.53 -19.22
N GLU A 13 5.66 27.60 -19.48
CA GLU A 13 4.64 28.13 -18.57
C GLU A 13 3.24 27.49 -18.78
N VAL A 14 3.15 26.47 -19.63
CA VAL A 14 1.90 25.82 -20.00
C VAL A 14 1.08 25.33 -18.78
N GLU A 15 1.74 24.89 -17.74
CA GLU A 15 1.11 24.36 -16.52
C GLU A 15 0.41 25.50 -15.74
N ASP A 16 1.08 26.62 -15.56
CA ASP A 16 0.55 27.78 -14.84
C ASP A 16 -0.64 28.40 -15.60
N VAL A 17 -0.54 28.49 -16.94
CA VAL A 17 -1.63 28.95 -17.79
C VAL A 17 -2.79 27.99 -17.81
N TYR A 18 -2.54 26.68 -17.85
CA TYR A 18 -3.60 25.66 -17.77
C TYR A 18 -4.39 25.77 -16.46
N GLU A 19 -3.70 25.89 -15.31
CA GLU A 19 -4.37 26.09 -14.02
C GLU A 19 -5.20 27.38 -13.97
N ALA A 20 -4.70 28.46 -14.55
CA ALA A 20 -5.41 29.72 -14.62
C ALA A 20 -6.68 29.64 -15.50
N VAL A 21 -6.58 28.96 -16.64
CA VAL A 21 -7.71 28.75 -17.58
C VAL A 21 -8.78 27.84 -16.96
N VAL A 22 -8.37 26.73 -16.33
CA VAL A 22 -9.31 25.79 -15.68
C VAL A 22 -10.08 26.46 -14.54
N LYS A 23 -9.45 27.39 -13.80
CA LYS A 23 -10.13 28.16 -12.75
C LYS A 23 -11.23 29.11 -13.31
N GLN A 24 -11.13 29.51 -14.57
CA GLN A 24 -12.07 30.45 -15.22
C GLN A 24 -13.17 29.75 -16.03
N LEU A 25 -13.01 28.44 -16.32
CA LEU A 25 -14.01 27.69 -17.07
C LEU A 25 -15.10 27.16 -16.14
N PRO A 26 -16.38 27.61 -16.26
CA PRO A 26 -17.47 27.04 -15.48
C PRO A 26 -17.71 25.59 -15.92
N GLY A 27 -17.59 24.64 -14.99
CA GLY A 27 -17.86 23.22 -15.23
C GLY A 27 -16.64 22.33 -15.46
N THR A 28 -15.43 22.86 -15.48
CA THR A 28 -14.19 22.06 -15.51
C THR A 28 -13.50 22.00 -14.15
N SER A 29 -14.27 21.74 -13.08
CA SER A 29 -13.65 21.36 -11.82
C SER A 29 -12.94 20.02 -12.00
N LYS A 30 -11.63 20.05 -11.76
CA LYS A 30 -10.67 18.93 -11.60
C LYS A 30 -11.29 17.55 -11.79
N GLY A 31 -10.99 16.97 -12.94
CA GLY A 31 -11.31 15.63 -13.42
C GLY A 31 -12.24 14.77 -12.57
N ASP A 32 -13.24 14.20 -13.20
CA ASP A 32 -14.29 13.29 -12.68
C ASP A 32 -13.92 12.49 -11.42
N ALA A 33 -13.70 13.18 -10.33
CA ALA A 33 -13.72 12.62 -9.00
C ALA A 33 -15.12 12.92 -8.45
N GLU A 34 -16.10 12.08 -8.86
CA GLU A 34 -17.37 11.96 -8.16
C GLU A 34 -17.12 11.57 -6.69
N GLY A 35 -16.96 12.55 -5.88
CA GLY A 35 -16.96 12.51 -4.44
C GLY A 35 -17.20 13.93 -4.00
N GLU A 36 -18.46 14.27 -3.72
CA GLU A 36 -18.83 15.50 -3.03
C GLU A 36 -17.87 15.64 -1.84
N VAL A 37 -17.00 16.65 -1.91
CA VAL A 37 -16.28 17.11 -0.73
C VAL A 37 -17.33 17.87 0.07
N GLU A 38 -18.04 17.16 0.98
CA GLU A 38 -18.76 17.81 2.04
C GLU A 38 -17.78 18.78 2.73
N GLU A 39 -18.09 20.05 2.79
CA GLU A 39 -17.39 21.02 3.63
C GLU A 39 -17.53 20.56 5.09
N VAL A 40 -16.55 19.79 5.54
CA VAL A 40 -16.52 19.27 6.91
C VAL A 40 -16.09 20.42 7.80
N GLU A 41 -16.99 20.89 8.65
CA GLU A 41 -16.69 21.89 9.68
C GLU A 41 -15.46 21.46 10.50
N ARG A 42 -14.49 22.37 10.63
CA ARG A 42 -13.25 22.09 11.36
C ARG A 42 -13.55 21.93 12.85
N PRO A 43 -13.17 20.80 13.45
CA PRO A 43 -13.48 20.55 14.84
C PRO A 43 -12.72 21.52 15.78
N THR A 44 -13.36 21.93 16.84
CA THR A 44 -12.81 22.84 17.86
C THR A 44 -12.17 22.10 19.05
N THR A 45 -12.41 20.79 19.17
CA THR A 45 -11.92 19.98 20.30
C THR A 45 -10.82 19.00 19.85
N LEU A 46 -9.91 18.65 20.76
CA LEU A 46 -8.80 17.71 20.48
C LEU A 46 -9.32 16.33 20.04
N ILE A 47 -10.38 15.83 20.68
CA ILE A 47 -11.05 14.57 20.31
C ILE A 47 -11.70 14.72 18.94
N GLY A 48 -12.27 15.88 18.63
CA GLY A 48 -12.82 16.21 17.29
C GLY A 48 -11.74 16.15 16.22
N TRP A 49 -10.54 16.66 16.47
CA TRP A 49 -9.41 16.60 15.52
C TRP A 49 -8.93 15.17 15.28
N VAL A 50 -8.85 14.33 16.31
CA VAL A 50 -8.51 12.91 16.16
C VAL A 50 -9.56 12.19 15.32
N LYS A 51 -10.86 12.38 15.62
CA LYS A 51 -11.96 11.80 14.86
C LYS A 51 -11.97 12.30 13.41
N PHE A 52 -11.73 13.59 13.19
CA PHE A 52 -11.63 14.20 11.87
C PHE A 52 -10.47 13.61 11.06
N GLY A 53 -9.27 13.51 11.65
CA GLY A 53 -8.09 12.93 11.01
C GLY A 53 -8.31 11.47 10.63
N PHE A 54 -8.92 10.69 11.52
CA PHE A 54 -9.25 9.29 11.29
C PHE A 54 -10.30 9.11 10.17
N SER A 55 -11.38 9.91 10.21
CA SER A 55 -12.42 9.91 9.17
C SER A 55 -11.88 10.33 7.81
N SER A 56 -11.02 11.37 7.78
CA SER A 56 -10.36 11.84 6.58
C SER A 56 -9.44 10.78 5.98
N LEU A 57 -8.64 10.11 6.82
CA LEU A 57 -7.77 9.01 6.40
C LEU A 57 -8.57 7.85 5.79
N ILE A 58 -9.64 7.41 6.47
CA ILE A 58 -10.54 6.37 5.93
C ILE A 58 -11.16 6.83 4.61
N GLY A 59 -11.58 8.09 4.52
CA GLY A 59 -12.12 8.67 3.29
C GLY A 59 -11.12 8.63 2.12
N VAL A 60 -9.85 8.95 2.38
CA VAL A 60 -8.78 8.86 1.37
C VAL A 60 -8.52 7.41 0.98
N ILE A 61 -8.40 6.48 1.95
CA ILE A 61 -8.20 5.05 1.68
C ILE A 61 -9.35 4.53 0.80
N THR A 62 -10.59 4.71 1.24
CA THR A 62 -11.78 4.23 0.53
C THR A 62 -11.88 4.84 -0.87
N GLY A 63 -11.71 6.15 -0.98
CA GLY A 63 -11.79 6.84 -2.28
C GLY A 63 -10.68 6.43 -3.25
N SER A 64 -9.51 6.05 -2.75
CA SER A 64 -8.40 5.55 -3.57
C SER A 64 -8.61 4.10 -3.98
N MET A 65 -9.32 3.31 -3.16
CA MET A 65 -9.53 1.88 -3.41
C MET A 65 -10.72 1.60 -4.35
N ILE A 66 -11.78 2.43 -4.31
CA ILE A 66 -12.99 2.22 -5.11
C ILE A 66 -12.69 1.96 -6.61
N PRO A 67 -11.80 2.73 -7.30
CA PRO A 67 -11.54 2.51 -8.72
C PRO A 67 -10.87 1.16 -9.05
N ILE A 68 -10.24 0.53 -8.07
CA ILE A 68 -9.43 -0.68 -8.27
C ILE A 68 -10.07 -1.96 -7.71
N VAL A 69 -11.19 -1.85 -6.97
CA VAL A 69 -11.87 -3.01 -6.34
C VAL A 69 -12.24 -4.07 -7.36
N GLY A 70 -12.77 -3.69 -8.52
CA GLY A 70 -13.13 -4.65 -9.58
C GLY A 70 -11.93 -5.44 -10.11
N MET A 71 -10.76 -4.78 -10.23
CA MET A 71 -9.53 -5.44 -10.68
C MET A 71 -8.95 -6.35 -9.61
N LEU A 72 -9.04 -5.95 -8.33
CA LEU A 72 -8.67 -6.83 -7.21
C LEU A 72 -9.55 -8.07 -7.15
N ALA A 73 -10.85 -7.92 -7.35
CA ALA A 73 -11.79 -9.04 -7.40
C ALA A 73 -11.46 -9.99 -8.58
N ALA A 74 -11.20 -9.46 -9.77
CA ALA A 74 -10.81 -10.27 -10.92
C ALA A 74 -9.52 -11.06 -10.68
N SER A 75 -8.50 -10.42 -10.11
CA SER A 75 -7.24 -11.06 -9.73
C SER A 75 -7.45 -12.15 -8.68
N GLY A 76 -8.31 -11.89 -7.68
CA GLY A 76 -8.69 -12.88 -6.67
C GLY A 76 -9.42 -14.08 -7.25
N ILE A 77 -10.35 -13.88 -8.18
CA ILE A 77 -11.05 -14.96 -8.89
C ILE A 77 -10.05 -15.80 -9.69
N LEU A 78 -9.14 -15.16 -10.43
CA LEU A 78 -8.12 -15.87 -11.19
C LEU A 78 -7.20 -16.72 -10.29
N LYS A 79 -6.83 -16.18 -9.12
CA LYS A 79 -6.06 -16.93 -8.12
C LYS A 79 -6.84 -18.11 -7.55
N GLY A 80 -8.12 -17.93 -7.30
CA GLY A 80 -9.02 -19.00 -6.86
C GLY A 80 -9.18 -20.11 -7.91
N LEU A 81 -9.30 -19.73 -9.20
CA LEU A 81 -9.34 -20.72 -10.29
C LEU A 81 -8.04 -21.49 -10.41
N LEU A 82 -6.87 -20.81 -10.27
CA LEU A 82 -5.58 -21.48 -10.25
C LEU A 82 -5.49 -22.49 -9.12
N ALA A 83 -5.94 -22.15 -7.90
CA ALA A 83 -5.98 -23.06 -6.78
C ALA A 83 -6.84 -24.29 -7.05
N LEU A 84 -8.00 -24.13 -7.73
CA LEU A 84 -8.83 -25.26 -8.15
C LEU A 84 -8.13 -26.14 -9.19
N LEU A 85 -7.43 -25.56 -10.17
CA LEU A 85 -6.68 -26.32 -11.17
C LEU A 85 -5.56 -27.15 -10.54
N VAL A 86 -4.89 -26.63 -9.51
CA VAL A 86 -3.90 -27.37 -8.72
C VAL A 86 -4.58 -28.47 -7.92
N GLN A 87 -5.68 -28.19 -7.23
CA GLN A 87 -6.42 -29.14 -6.42
C GLN A 87 -6.92 -30.33 -7.25
N PHE A 88 -7.40 -30.08 -8.46
CA PHE A 88 -7.82 -31.14 -9.42
C PHE A 88 -6.65 -31.76 -10.18
N LYS A 89 -5.41 -31.39 -9.87
CA LYS A 89 -4.19 -31.91 -10.51
C LYS A 89 -4.12 -31.66 -12.03
N VAL A 90 -4.82 -30.64 -12.53
CA VAL A 90 -4.79 -30.20 -13.93
C VAL A 90 -3.49 -29.43 -14.21
N VAL A 91 -3.02 -28.66 -13.22
CA VAL A 91 -1.76 -27.90 -13.27
C VAL A 91 -0.92 -28.28 -12.06
N ALA A 92 0.34 -28.62 -12.31
CA ALA A 92 1.30 -28.86 -11.23
C ALA A 92 1.91 -27.54 -10.73
N GLU A 93 2.08 -27.36 -9.42
CA GLU A 93 2.68 -26.15 -8.82
C GLU A 93 4.10 -25.86 -9.32
N ALA A 94 4.85 -26.90 -9.68
CA ALA A 94 6.21 -26.78 -10.23
C ALA A 94 6.23 -26.46 -11.74
N SER A 95 5.08 -26.33 -12.42
CA SER A 95 5.02 -26.06 -13.86
C SER A 95 5.15 -24.58 -14.18
N ASP A 96 5.72 -24.28 -15.36
CA ASP A 96 5.79 -22.90 -15.88
C ASP A 96 4.39 -22.30 -16.07
N THR A 97 3.40 -23.13 -16.43
CA THR A 97 2.00 -22.73 -16.55
C THR A 97 1.47 -22.19 -15.22
N TYR A 98 1.76 -22.87 -14.10
CA TYR A 98 1.41 -22.39 -12.76
C TYR A 98 2.05 -21.03 -12.50
N GLN A 99 3.36 -20.91 -12.71
CA GLN A 99 4.10 -19.68 -12.44
C GLN A 99 3.57 -18.49 -13.25
N ILE A 100 3.22 -18.71 -14.53
CA ILE A 100 2.67 -17.67 -15.38
C ILE A 100 1.29 -17.22 -14.89
N ILE A 101 0.38 -18.16 -14.61
CA ILE A 101 -0.97 -17.82 -14.13
C ILE A 101 -0.91 -17.22 -12.73
N ASP A 102 0.00 -17.70 -11.88
CA ASP A 102 0.22 -17.13 -10.56
C ASP A 102 0.70 -15.68 -10.66
N ALA A 103 1.65 -15.39 -11.53
CA ALA A 103 2.10 -14.03 -11.79
C ALA A 103 0.97 -13.12 -12.30
N MET A 104 0.12 -13.61 -13.22
CA MET A 104 -1.05 -12.87 -13.72
C MET A 104 -2.04 -12.55 -12.60
N SER A 105 -2.31 -13.50 -11.72
CA SER A 105 -3.27 -13.34 -10.61
C SER A 105 -2.71 -12.52 -9.44
N SER A 106 -1.39 -12.59 -9.21
CA SER A 106 -0.74 -11.96 -8.06
C SER A 106 -0.22 -10.56 -8.35
N SER A 107 -0.02 -10.18 -9.61
CA SER A 107 0.59 -8.89 -10.01
C SER A 107 -0.19 -7.69 -9.47
N MET A 108 -1.52 -7.72 -9.51
CA MET A 108 -2.37 -6.65 -9.01
C MET A 108 -2.16 -6.41 -7.51
N PHE A 109 -2.00 -7.49 -6.73
CA PHE A 109 -1.73 -7.41 -5.31
C PHE A 109 -0.30 -6.97 -5.02
N TYR A 110 0.66 -7.51 -5.76
CA TYR A 110 2.08 -7.20 -5.56
C TYR A 110 2.39 -5.73 -5.87
N PHE A 111 1.89 -5.20 -6.99
CA PHE A 111 2.09 -3.83 -7.44
C PHE A 111 1.04 -2.85 -6.89
N LEU A 112 0.32 -3.25 -5.86
CA LEU A 112 -0.70 -2.43 -5.23
C LEU A 112 -0.22 -1.01 -4.86
N PRO A 113 1.01 -0.79 -4.33
CA PRO A 113 1.52 0.55 -4.06
C PRO A 113 1.57 1.46 -5.28
N ILE A 114 1.86 0.93 -6.48
CA ILE A 114 1.89 1.71 -7.72
C ILE A 114 0.47 2.19 -8.06
N ILE A 115 -0.48 1.26 -8.05
CA ILE A 115 -1.86 1.49 -8.48
C ILE A 115 -2.59 2.39 -7.47
N VAL A 116 -2.45 2.09 -6.18
CA VAL A 116 -3.02 2.91 -5.10
C VAL A 116 -2.34 4.27 -5.05
N GLY A 117 -1.03 4.34 -5.28
CA GLY A 117 -0.30 5.60 -5.38
C GLY A 117 -0.89 6.53 -6.44
N PHE A 118 -1.17 5.98 -7.62
CA PHE A 118 -1.81 6.72 -8.71
C PHE A 118 -3.21 7.23 -8.32
N THR A 119 -4.06 6.37 -7.77
CA THR A 119 -5.44 6.73 -7.40
C THR A 119 -5.51 7.66 -6.20
N ALA A 120 -4.63 7.46 -5.20
CA ALA A 120 -4.53 8.34 -4.03
C ALA A 120 -4.04 9.74 -4.40
N ALA A 121 -3.04 9.84 -5.29
CA ALA A 121 -2.54 11.10 -5.79
C ALA A 121 -3.64 11.88 -6.52
N ARG A 122 -4.41 11.23 -7.40
CA ARG A 122 -5.58 11.84 -8.04
C ARG A 122 -6.60 12.35 -7.02
N ARG A 123 -6.85 11.58 -5.97
CA ARG A 123 -7.78 11.95 -4.89
C ARG A 123 -7.29 13.15 -4.08
N LEU A 124 -5.99 13.23 -3.82
CA LEU A 124 -5.36 14.27 -3.00
C LEU A 124 -4.92 15.50 -3.81
N GLY A 125 -5.02 15.43 -5.15
CA GLY A 125 -4.69 16.54 -6.05
C GLY A 125 -3.19 16.74 -6.28
N SER A 126 -2.37 15.67 -6.13
CA SER A 126 -0.96 15.63 -6.52
C SER A 126 -0.76 14.92 -7.86
N ASN A 127 0.48 14.94 -8.39
CA ASN A 127 0.79 14.30 -9.65
C ASN A 127 0.73 12.77 -9.55
N PRO A 128 -0.24 12.09 -10.23
CA PRO A 128 -0.44 10.65 -10.10
C PRO A 128 0.73 9.82 -10.61
N ILE A 129 1.44 10.31 -11.64
CA ILE A 129 2.58 9.58 -12.23
C ILE A 129 3.76 9.58 -11.26
N VAL A 130 4.05 10.71 -10.63
CA VAL A 130 5.13 10.84 -9.65
C VAL A 130 4.89 9.90 -8.47
N VAL A 131 3.69 9.88 -7.92
CA VAL A 131 3.36 9.02 -6.78
C VAL A 131 3.33 7.54 -7.18
N ALA A 132 2.90 7.21 -8.40
CA ALA A 132 3.00 5.85 -8.92
C ALA A 132 4.47 5.38 -9.03
N ILE A 133 5.39 6.27 -9.45
CA ILE A 133 6.83 5.96 -9.45
C ILE A 133 7.35 5.75 -8.03
N VAL A 134 6.93 6.55 -7.05
CA VAL A 134 7.25 6.31 -5.63
C VAL A 134 6.74 4.94 -5.19
N GLY A 135 5.52 4.56 -5.58
CA GLY A 135 4.99 3.21 -5.38
C GLY A 135 5.87 2.13 -6.02
N GLY A 136 6.43 2.41 -7.21
CA GLY A 136 7.40 1.56 -7.91
C GLY A 136 8.70 1.39 -7.12
N VAL A 137 9.19 2.44 -6.46
CA VAL A 137 10.36 2.35 -5.57
C VAL A 137 10.09 1.39 -4.42
N LEU A 138 8.91 1.44 -3.82
CA LEU A 138 8.52 0.54 -2.72
C LEU A 138 8.41 -0.94 -3.13
N CYS A 139 8.11 -1.21 -4.41
CA CYS A 139 8.02 -2.55 -4.98
C CYS A 139 9.29 -2.96 -5.74
N TYR A 140 10.32 -2.10 -5.79
CA TYR A 140 11.48 -2.37 -6.61
C TYR A 140 12.23 -3.60 -6.15
N PRO A 141 12.64 -4.52 -7.06
CA PRO A 141 13.20 -5.80 -6.67
C PRO A 141 14.38 -5.72 -5.71
N SER A 142 15.27 -4.73 -5.84
CA SER A 142 16.39 -4.55 -4.92
C SER A 142 15.93 -4.13 -3.51
N ILE A 143 14.90 -3.29 -3.39
CA ILE A 143 14.32 -2.91 -2.10
C ILE A 143 13.65 -4.12 -1.44
N VAL A 144 12.93 -4.93 -2.23
CA VAL A 144 12.32 -6.18 -1.74
C VAL A 144 13.40 -7.16 -1.31
N ALA A 145 14.48 -7.30 -2.09
CA ALA A 145 15.60 -8.18 -1.73
C ALA A 145 16.26 -7.79 -0.39
N LEU A 146 16.40 -6.48 -0.11
CA LEU A 146 16.90 -5.99 1.19
C LEU A 146 16.01 -6.42 2.38
N SER A 147 14.74 -6.74 2.16
CA SER A 147 13.81 -7.18 3.21
C SER A 147 13.86 -8.69 3.49
N ASN A 148 14.59 -9.46 2.68
CA ASN A 148 14.70 -10.90 2.89
C ASN A 148 15.68 -11.21 4.02
N PRO A 149 15.32 -12.16 4.92
CA PRO A 149 16.20 -12.58 6.01
C PRO A 149 17.52 -13.20 5.53
N ASP A 150 17.55 -13.72 4.31
CA ASP A 150 18.72 -14.38 3.69
C ASP A 150 19.57 -13.41 2.86
N HIS A 151 19.45 -12.09 3.09
CA HIS A 151 20.28 -11.12 2.39
C HIS A 151 21.73 -11.21 2.87
N ILE A 152 22.52 -11.99 2.11
CA ILE A 152 23.95 -12.18 2.38
C ILE A 152 24.73 -11.10 1.64
N VAL A 153 25.37 -10.20 2.37
CA VAL A 153 26.31 -9.24 1.77
C VAL A 153 27.63 -9.95 1.52
N LYS A 154 28.01 -10.01 0.24
CA LYS A 154 29.30 -10.55 -0.18
C LYS A 154 30.38 -9.50 0.10
N VAL A 155 31.18 -9.71 1.12
CA VAL A 155 32.34 -8.86 1.43
C VAL A 155 33.58 -9.53 0.88
N THR A 156 34.25 -8.85 -0.07
CA THR A 156 35.58 -9.27 -0.54
C THR A 156 36.61 -8.71 0.43
N GLN A 157 37.38 -9.54 1.09
CA GLN A 157 38.47 -9.11 1.97
C GLN A 157 39.69 -8.65 1.15
N ASP A 158 40.59 -7.89 1.77
CA ASP A 158 41.80 -7.37 1.12
C ASP A 158 42.73 -8.47 0.60
N ASP A 159 42.59 -9.70 1.09
CA ASP A 159 43.35 -10.89 0.62
C ASP A 159 42.69 -11.56 -0.62
N GLY A 160 41.62 -11.01 -1.16
CA GLY A 160 40.86 -11.56 -2.28
C GLY A 160 39.92 -12.71 -1.90
N SER A 161 39.84 -13.10 -0.64
CA SER A 161 38.87 -14.07 -0.15
C SER A 161 37.48 -13.45 -0.07
N VAL A 162 36.47 -14.26 -0.41
CA VAL A 162 35.06 -13.85 -0.35
C VAL A 162 34.48 -14.41 0.94
N GLN A 163 34.16 -13.51 1.88
CA GLN A 163 33.43 -13.84 3.07
C GLN A 163 31.97 -13.40 2.92
N TYR A 164 31.06 -14.31 3.23
CA TYR A 164 29.63 -13.99 3.29
C TYR A 164 29.34 -13.56 4.73
N THR A 165 29.04 -12.29 4.91
CA THR A 165 28.69 -11.75 6.22
C THR A 165 27.18 -11.50 6.23
N GLU A 166 26.48 -12.14 7.15
CA GLU A 166 25.09 -11.79 7.45
C GLU A 166 25.10 -10.42 8.12
N THR A 167 24.79 -9.38 7.37
CA THR A 167 24.72 -8.01 7.90
C THR A 167 23.30 -7.72 8.35
N TYR A 168 22.88 -8.32 9.47
CA TYR A 168 21.72 -7.88 10.21
C TYR A 168 22.16 -6.98 11.36
N HIS A 169 21.99 -5.68 11.21
CA HIS A 169 22.04 -4.80 12.36
C HIS A 169 20.65 -4.76 13.00
N VAL A 170 20.39 -5.65 13.94
CA VAL A 170 19.22 -5.61 14.80
C VAL A 170 19.42 -4.48 15.81
N ILE A 171 18.92 -3.28 15.54
CA ILE A 171 19.02 -2.13 16.46
C ILE A 171 17.89 -2.15 17.49
N ALA A 172 16.71 -2.67 17.13
CA ALA A 172 15.61 -2.89 18.05
C ALA A 172 14.73 -4.04 17.54
N GLN A 173 14.59 -5.07 18.34
CA GLN A 173 13.69 -6.19 18.07
C GLN A 173 12.32 -5.85 18.63
N PHE A 174 11.54 -5.01 17.93
CA PHE A 174 10.11 -4.90 18.15
C PHE A 174 9.42 -5.85 17.18
N GLY A 175 9.07 -7.03 17.66
CA GLY A 175 8.52 -8.07 16.80
C GLY A 175 9.53 -8.51 15.73
N GLN A 176 9.20 -8.32 14.47
CA GLN A 176 10.04 -8.74 13.33
C GLN A 176 10.64 -7.53 12.58
N THR A 177 10.96 -6.47 13.30
CA THR A 177 11.58 -5.28 12.73
C THR A 177 13.08 -5.51 12.62
N VAL A 178 13.58 -5.65 11.40
CA VAL A 178 15.00 -5.78 11.09
C VAL A 178 15.46 -4.54 10.37
N PHE A 179 16.59 -3.96 10.78
CA PHE A 179 17.26 -2.93 10.02
C PHE A 179 18.03 -3.61 8.89
N ASN A 180 17.54 -3.45 7.68
CA ASN A 180 18.00 -4.23 6.53
C ASN A 180 18.97 -3.47 5.65
N ALA A 181 18.98 -2.15 5.75
CA ALA A 181 19.74 -1.30 4.87
C ALA A 181 20.17 -0.02 5.56
N ASP A 182 21.15 0.63 4.97
CA ASP A 182 21.68 1.93 5.35
C ASP A 182 21.47 2.92 4.21
N PHE A 183 20.91 4.08 4.52
CA PHE A 183 20.75 5.18 3.58
C PHE A 183 21.47 6.42 4.14
N PHE A 184 22.65 6.71 3.64
CA PHE A 184 23.55 7.79 4.12
C PHE A 184 23.85 7.72 5.63
N GLY A 185 24.09 6.53 6.18
CA GLY A 185 24.33 6.32 7.60
C GLY A 185 23.07 6.26 8.47
N ILE A 186 21.87 6.38 7.87
CA ILE A 186 20.59 6.28 8.57
C ILE A 186 20.01 4.90 8.31
N PRO A 187 19.70 4.11 9.36
CA PRO A 187 19.18 2.78 9.21
C PRO A 187 17.76 2.79 8.62
N VAL A 188 17.52 1.95 7.61
CA VAL A 188 16.22 1.74 6.97
C VAL A 188 15.61 0.44 7.48
N THR A 189 14.39 0.50 7.95
CA THR A 189 13.59 -0.66 8.36
C THR A 189 12.60 -1.05 7.28
N LEU A 190 12.63 -2.33 6.90
CA LEU A 190 11.71 -2.89 5.92
C LEU A 190 10.95 -4.07 6.54
N PRO A 191 9.64 -4.24 6.26
CA PRO A 191 8.91 -5.45 6.61
C PRO A 191 9.56 -6.69 6.01
N GLN A 192 9.71 -7.76 6.78
CA GLN A 192 10.33 -8.98 6.31
C GLN A 192 9.57 -9.62 5.15
N GLY A 193 10.31 -10.06 4.15
CA GLY A 193 9.84 -10.85 3.02
C GLY A 193 9.47 -10.03 1.79
N ASN A 194 8.59 -9.07 1.88
CA ASN A 194 8.08 -8.32 0.72
C ASN A 194 8.28 -6.80 0.81
N ALA A 195 9.05 -6.30 1.76
CA ALA A 195 9.17 -4.86 2.00
C ALA A 195 7.79 -4.20 2.08
N TYR A 196 7.54 -3.20 1.26
CA TYR A 196 6.24 -2.53 1.17
C TYR A 196 5.40 -2.96 -0.04
N ALA A 197 5.83 -3.96 -0.82
CA ALA A 197 5.02 -4.57 -1.86
C ALA A 197 3.71 -5.09 -1.24
N SER A 198 2.62 -5.01 -1.96
CA SER A 198 1.26 -5.34 -1.48
C SER A 198 0.73 -4.45 -0.34
N SER A 199 1.43 -3.41 0.08
CA SER A 199 1.00 -2.49 1.14
C SER A 199 0.38 -1.21 0.56
N ILE A 200 -0.71 -0.73 1.19
CA ILE A 200 -1.40 0.49 0.75
C ILE A 200 -1.07 1.69 1.63
N PHE A 201 -0.76 1.47 2.91
CA PHE A 201 -0.64 2.57 3.87
C PHE A 201 0.56 3.50 3.58
N PRO A 202 1.79 3.00 3.36
CA PRO A 202 2.94 3.86 3.10
C PRO A 202 2.76 4.75 1.88
N ILE A 203 2.15 4.23 0.81
CA ILE A 203 1.97 5.00 -0.41
C ILE A 203 0.85 6.04 -0.31
N ILE A 204 -0.19 5.80 0.51
CA ILE A 204 -1.22 6.82 0.79
C ILE A 204 -0.60 7.99 1.55
N VAL A 205 0.28 7.71 2.51
CA VAL A 205 1.06 8.74 3.18
C VAL A 205 1.98 9.46 2.19
N GLY A 206 2.61 8.71 1.28
CA GLY A 206 3.40 9.26 0.17
C GLY A 206 2.60 10.21 -0.72
N ALA A 207 1.40 9.84 -1.10
CA ALA A 207 0.49 10.70 -1.88
C ALA A 207 0.11 11.98 -1.13
N TRP A 208 -0.11 11.89 0.19
CA TRP A 208 -0.36 13.05 1.03
C TRP A 208 0.86 13.97 1.14
N LEU A 209 2.07 13.40 1.30
CA LEU A 209 3.32 14.17 1.29
C LEU A 209 3.52 14.87 -0.06
N ALA A 210 3.35 14.15 -1.17
CA ALA A 210 3.44 14.69 -2.51
C ALA A 210 2.50 15.89 -2.69
N ALA A 211 1.24 15.79 -2.26
CA ALA A 211 0.26 16.87 -2.31
C ALA A 211 0.67 18.11 -1.48
N LYS A 212 1.59 17.98 -0.52
CA LYS A 212 2.14 19.10 0.25
C LYS A 212 3.42 19.65 -0.35
N ILE A 213 4.27 18.76 -0.89
CA ILE A 213 5.59 19.12 -1.43
C ILE A 213 5.46 19.75 -2.82
N GLU A 214 4.59 19.24 -3.69
CA GLU A 214 4.41 19.71 -5.06
C GLU A 214 4.09 21.22 -5.16
N PRO A 215 3.12 21.79 -4.41
CA PRO A 215 2.83 23.22 -4.44
C PRO A 215 3.99 24.08 -3.93
N TRP A 216 4.80 23.56 -3.00
CA TRP A 216 5.99 24.25 -2.50
C TRP A 216 7.09 24.26 -3.56
N LEU A 217 7.34 23.13 -4.25
CA LEU A 217 8.31 23.05 -5.35
C LEU A 217 7.91 23.97 -6.51
N LYS A 218 6.63 24.08 -6.83
CA LYS A 218 6.13 25.01 -7.87
C LYS A 218 6.45 26.48 -7.56
N LYS A 219 6.55 26.85 -6.28
CA LYS A 219 6.90 28.21 -5.86
C LYS A 219 8.42 28.47 -5.87
N VAL A 220 9.22 27.44 -5.59
CA VAL A 220 10.69 27.57 -5.45
C VAL A 220 11.38 27.39 -6.78
N LEU A 221 10.91 26.48 -7.63
CA LEU A 221 11.57 26.15 -8.89
C LEU A 221 11.11 27.08 -10.04
N PRO A 222 12.06 27.67 -10.78
CA PRO A 222 11.74 28.39 -12.02
C PRO A 222 11.02 27.50 -13.03
N ALA A 223 10.08 28.08 -13.79
CA ALA A 223 9.22 27.35 -14.74
C ALA A 223 10.01 26.50 -15.76
N VAL A 224 11.17 26.97 -16.18
CA VAL A 224 12.02 26.29 -17.18
C VAL A 224 12.54 24.93 -16.71
N ILE A 225 12.93 24.81 -15.44
CA ILE A 225 13.54 23.58 -14.89
C ILE A 225 12.52 22.72 -14.12
N ARG A 226 11.37 23.28 -13.78
CA ARG A 226 10.32 22.64 -12.98
C ARG A 226 9.85 21.30 -13.54
N PRO A 227 9.63 21.10 -14.87
CA PRO A 227 9.13 19.84 -15.41
C PRO A 227 10.05 18.63 -15.16
N ILE A 228 11.35 18.86 -14.97
CA ILE A 228 12.35 17.80 -14.74
C ILE A 228 12.71 17.73 -13.25
N PHE A 229 13.10 18.85 -12.65
CA PHE A 229 13.58 18.88 -11.27
C PHE A 229 12.47 18.77 -10.23
N GLY A 230 11.24 19.18 -10.57
CA GLY A 230 10.07 18.99 -9.69
C GLY A 230 9.83 17.51 -9.38
N PRO A 231 9.51 16.68 -10.38
CA PRO A 231 9.35 15.25 -10.19
C PRO A 231 10.57 14.55 -9.60
N LEU A 232 11.80 14.94 -10.01
CA LEU A 232 13.04 14.35 -9.49
C LEU A 232 13.15 14.54 -7.97
N ILE A 233 12.99 15.77 -7.49
CA ILE A 233 13.08 16.09 -6.06
C ILE A 233 11.91 15.42 -5.31
N GLU A 234 10.73 15.44 -5.88
CA GLU A 234 9.54 14.86 -5.26
C GLU A 234 9.66 13.34 -5.08
N ILE A 235 10.08 12.60 -6.12
CA ILE A 235 10.32 11.16 -6.04
C ILE A 235 11.37 10.87 -4.97
N PHE A 236 12.50 11.58 -4.98
CA PHE A 236 13.59 11.35 -4.04
C PHE A 236 13.15 11.64 -2.60
N VAL A 237 12.57 12.81 -2.33
CA VAL A 237 12.21 13.25 -0.98
C VAL A 237 11.07 12.40 -0.42
N VAL A 238 10.02 12.14 -1.22
CA VAL A 238 8.87 11.34 -0.75
C VAL A 238 9.29 9.90 -0.50
N SER A 239 10.07 9.28 -1.39
CA SER A 239 10.58 7.91 -1.16
C SER A 239 11.48 7.83 0.08
N ALA A 240 12.40 8.78 0.25
CA ALA A 240 13.27 8.83 1.42
C ALA A 240 12.47 9.00 2.72
N LEU A 241 11.49 9.90 2.75
CA LEU A 241 10.62 10.09 3.93
C LEU A 241 9.79 8.85 4.26
N ILE A 242 9.27 8.14 3.25
CA ILE A 242 8.55 6.89 3.48
C ILE A 242 9.49 5.85 4.10
N LEU A 243 10.66 5.63 3.52
CA LEU A 243 11.59 4.59 3.95
C LEU A 243 12.21 4.90 5.32
N LEU A 244 12.58 6.17 5.58
CA LEU A 244 13.32 6.55 6.78
C LEU A 244 12.42 6.89 7.98
N VAL A 245 11.24 7.44 7.74
CA VAL A 245 10.38 7.97 8.83
C VAL A 245 9.10 7.15 8.96
N PHE A 246 8.32 7.06 7.89
CA PHE A 246 7.01 6.40 7.97
C PHE A 246 7.10 4.88 8.02
N GLY A 247 8.09 4.29 7.34
CA GLY A 247 8.35 2.86 7.41
C GLY A 247 8.60 2.37 8.82
N PRO A 248 9.58 2.93 9.55
CA PRO A 248 9.83 2.60 10.95
C PRO A 248 8.60 2.77 11.85
N VAL A 249 7.83 3.84 11.69
CA VAL A 249 6.60 4.07 12.47
C VAL A 249 5.56 2.97 12.23
N VAL A 250 5.33 2.62 10.96
CA VAL A 250 4.41 1.53 10.61
C VAL A 250 4.89 0.21 11.18
N MET A 251 6.19 -0.06 11.15
CA MET A 251 6.78 -1.28 11.70
C MET A 251 6.66 -1.34 13.23
N LEU A 252 6.87 -0.23 13.94
CA LEU A 252 6.66 -0.16 15.38
C LEU A 252 5.20 -0.45 15.76
N VAL A 253 4.24 0.12 15.03
CA VAL A 253 2.81 -0.15 15.24
C VAL A 253 2.48 -1.61 14.95
N SER A 254 2.99 -2.16 13.86
CA SER A 254 2.80 -3.57 13.50
C SER A 254 3.40 -4.52 14.54
N GLY A 255 4.60 -4.25 15.04
CA GLY A 255 5.25 -5.01 16.11
C GLY A 255 4.45 -4.94 17.44
N GLY A 256 3.92 -3.78 17.77
CA GLY A 256 3.02 -3.61 18.93
C GLY A 256 1.74 -4.45 18.79
N ILE A 257 1.13 -4.45 17.62
CA ILE A 257 -0.04 -5.30 17.32
C ILE A 257 0.31 -6.78 17.47
N ALA A 258 1.43 -7.22 16.90
CA ALA A 258 1.90 -8.61 17.03
C ALA A 258 2.09 -9.02 18.50
N THR A 259 2.65 -8.13 19.31
CA THR A 259 2.82 -8.37 20.75
C THR A 259 1.49 -8.54 21.48
N VAL A 260 0.49 -7.69 21.18
CA VAL A 260 -0.85 -7.80 21.74
C VAL A 260 -1.53 -9.10 21.30
N ILE A 261 -1.43 -9.45 20.02
CA ILE A 261 -1.98 -10.70 19.48
C ILE A 261 -1.41 -11.91 20.22
N ASN A 262 -0.09 -11.98 20.37
CA ASN A 262 0.58 -13.08 21.10
C ASN A 262 0.16 -13.14 22.58
N ALA A 263 0.03 -12.02 23.26
CA ALA A 263 -0.43 -11.95 24.63
C ALA A 263 -1.88 -12.49 24.78
N VAL A 264 -2.77 -12.13 23.86
CA VAL A 264 -4.17 -12.59 23.88
C VAL A 264 -4.27 -14.08 23.53
N LEU A 265 -3.49 -14.56 22.57
CA LEU A 265 -3.40 -16.00 22.23
C LEU A 265 -2.88 -16.81 23.43
N GLY A 266 -1.85 -16.32 24.11
CA GLY A 266 -1.27 -16.97 25.28
C GLY A 266 -2.22 -17.01 26.50
N PHE A 267 -3.18 -16.07 26.58
CA PHE A 267 -4.17 -16.03 27.66
C PHE A 267 -5.34 -16.99 27.41
N ASN A 268 -6.00 -16.91 26.26
CA ASN A 268 -7.15 -17.76 25.92
C ASN A 268 -7.47 -17.73 24.43
N TYR A 269 -7.47 -18.88 23.77
CA TYR A 269 -7.74 -19.00 22.32
C TYR A 269 -9.15 -18.56 21.93
N THR A 270 -10.17 -18.78 22.76
CA THR A 270 -11.56 -18.36 22.49
C THR A 270 -11.68 -16.84 22.52
N LEU A 271 -11.07 -16.21 23.54
CA LEU A 271 -11.01 -14.75 23.64
C LEU A 271 -10.20 -14.16 22.48
N ALA A 272 -9.09 -14.81 22.12
CA ALA A 272 -8.29 -14.44 20.95
C ALA A 272 -9.13 -14.49 19.66
N GLY A 273 -9.90 -15.56 19.46
CA GLY A 273 -10.80 -15.70 18.32
C GLY A 273 -11.82 -14.57 18.23
N LEU A 274 -12.40 -14.19 19.36
CA LEU A 274 -13.37 -13.08 19.44
C LEU A 274 -12.70 -11.72 19.13
N LEU A 275 -11.60 -11.42 19.79
CA LEU A 275 -10.92 -10.11 19.67
C LEU A 275 -10.19 -9.97 18.33
N ILE A 276 -9.33 -10.93 18.00
CA ILE A 276 -8.56 -10.87 16.75
C ILE A 276 -9.52 -11.00 15.57
N GLY A 277 -10.45 -11.95 15.61
CA GLY A 277 -11.45 -12.15 14.58
C GLY A 277 -12.34 -10.92 14.36
N GLY A 278 -12.76 -10.26 15.44
CA GLY A 278 -13.57 -9.04 15.37
C GLY A 278 -12.82 -7.84 14.81
N PHE A 279 -11.54 -7.66 15.17
CA PHE A 279 -10.74 -6.50 14.78
C PHE A 279 -9.84 -6.73 13.56
N TYR A 280 -9.69 -7.96 13.09
CA TYR A 280 -8.79 -8.28 11.97
C TYR A 280 -9.06 -7.44 10.72
N GLN A 281 -10.32 -7.21 10.38
CA GLN A 281 -10.67 -6.41 9.21
C GLN A 281 -10.27 -4.93 9.37
N CYS A 282 -10.22 -4.42 10.59
CA CYS A 282 -9.66 -3.09 10.85
C CYS A 282 -8.15 -3.08 10.54
N LEU A 283 -7.41 -4.12 10.93
CA LEU A 283 -5.99 -4.25 10.59
C LEU A 283 -5.77 -4.31 9.07
N VAL A 284 -6.66 -5.00 8.34
CA VAL A 284 -6.62 -5.10 6.88
C VAL A 284 -6.78 -3.72 6.23
N ILE A 285 -7.72 -2.89 6.69
CA ILE A 285 -7.94 -1.53 6.16
C ILE A 285 -6.67 -0.68 6.26
N PHE A 286 -5.92 -0.82 7.36
CA PHE A 286 -4.67 -0.08 7.59
C PHE A 286 -3.43 -0.76 7.00
N GLY A 287 -3.57 -1.93 6.37
CA GLY A 287 -2.44 -2.71 5.87
C GLY A 287 -1.57 -3.35 6.97
N LEU A 288 -2.00 -3.27 8.23
CA LEU A 288 -1.28 -3.79 9.40
C LEU A 288 -1.41 -5.30 9.58
N HIS A 289 -2.30 -5.95 8.82
CA HIS A 289 -2.49 -7.41 8.82
C HIS A 289 -1.23 -8.18 8.43
N TRP A 290 -0.28 -7.55 7.73
CA TRP A 290 1.03 -8.15 7.43
C TRP A 290 1.84 -8.50 8.69
N ALA A 291 1.59 -7.83 9.82
CA ALA A 291 2.17 -8.20 11.11
C ALA A 291 1.73 -9.59 11.61
N VAL A 292 0.61 -10.08 11.11
CA VAL A 292 0.03 -11.39 11.51
C VAL A 292 0.66 -12.55 10.73
N ILE A 293 1.10 -12.31 9.49
CA ILE A 293 1.63 -13.36 8.60
C ILE A 293 2.84 -14.09 9.19
N PRO A 294 3.87 -13.39 9.72
CA PRO A 294 5.00 -14.06 10.34
C PRO A 294 4.64 -14.86 11.60
N LEU A 295 3.63 -14.40 12.35
CA LEU A 295 3.14 -15.16 13.52
C LEU A 295 2.50 -16.47 13.07
N ILE A 296 1.67 -16.45 12.03
CA ILE A 296 1.10 -17.66 11.41
C ILE A 296 2.22 -18.60 10.95
N SER A 297 3.23 -18.07 10.27
CA SER A 297 4.35 -18.86 9.79
C SER A 297 5.15 -19.49 10.94
N SER A 298 5.37 -18.74 12.01
CA SER A 298 6.05 -19.22 13.23
C SER A 298 5.24 -20.32 13.94
N GLU A 299 3.93 -20.15 14.11
CA GLU A 299 3.07 -21.20 14.67
C GLU A 299 3.11 -22.46 13.82
N LEU A 300 3.00 -22.31 12.50
CA LEU A 300 3.00 -23.44 11.56
C LEU A 300 4.34 -24.19 11.58
N ALA A 301 5.46 -23.46 11.63
CA ALA A 301 6.79 -24.06 11.70
C ALA A 301 7.04 -24.80 13.02
N SER A 302 6.48 -24.32 14.15
CA SER A 302 6.73 -24.90 15.47
C SER A 302 5.79 -26.05 15.83
N THR A 303 4.53 -25.99 15.41
CA THR A 303 3.49 -26.93 15.84
C THR A 303 2.81 -27.69 14.70
N GLY A 304 3.07 -27.33 13.44
CA GLY A 304 2.39 -27.86 12.25
C GLY A 304 0.94 -27.35 12.09
N ASN A 305 0.46 -26.54 13.04
CA ASN A 305 -0.88 -25.95 13.05
C ASN A 305 -0.81 -24.49 13.43
N SER A 306 -1.75 -23.68 12.94
CA SER A 306 -1.88 -22.28 13.34
C SER A 306 -3.32 -21.95 13.71
N TYR A 307 -3.53 -21.65 14.98
CA TYR A 307 -4.81 -21.13 15.46
C TYR A 307 -5.11 -19.75 14.90
N LEU A 308 -4.06 -18.95 14.75
CA LEU A 308 -4.19 -17.61 14.20
C LEU A 308 -4.63 -17.64 12.74
N ASN A 309 -4.09 -18.57 11.94
CA ASN A 309 -4.55 -18.79 10.56
C ASN A 309 -6.02 -19.22 10.49
N ALA A 310 -6.48 -20.08 11.40
CA ALA A 310 -7.87 -20.48 11.47
C ALA A 310 -8.80 -19.29 11.79
N ILE A 311 -8.42 -18.43 12.75
CA ILE A 311 -9.16 -17.21 13.09
C ILE A 311 -9.24 -16.27 11.88
N VAL A 312 -8.11 -16.01 11.24
CA VAL A 312 -8.02 -15.14 10.05
C VAL A 312 -8.89 -15.68 8.90
N SER A 313 -8.82 -16.97 8.63
CA SER A 313 -9.64 -17.63 7.60
C SER A 313 -11.12 -17.51 7.88
N ALA A 314 -11.54 -17.71 9.14
CA ALA A 314 -12.93 -17.55 9.55
C ALA A 314 -13.43 -16.10 9.33
N THR A 315 -12.59 -15.09 9.62
CA THR A 315 -12.98 -13.67 9.38
C THR A 315 -13.14 -13.35 7.90
N MET A 316 -12.29 -13.91 7.04
CA MET A 316 -12.39 -13.72 5.59
C MET A 316 -13.68 -14.35 5.03
N ILE A 317 -14.04 -15.54 5.49
CA ILE A 317 -15.30 -16.20 5.09
C ILE A 317 -16.51 -15.38 5.60
N ALA A 318 -16.47 -14.90 6.84
CA ALA A 318 -17.52 -14.07 7.40
C ALA A 318 -17.71 -12.75 6.63
N GLN A 319 -16.60 -12.13 6.20
CA GLN A 319 -16.62 -10.93 5.35
C GLN A 319 -17.26 -11.22 3.99
N GLY A 320 -16.91 -12.34 3.36
CA GLY A 320 -17.54 -12.79 2.12
C GLY A 320 -19.06 -12.99 2.27
N GLY A 321 -19.49 -13.62 3.37
CA GLY A 321 -20.90 -13.75 3.71
C GLY A 321 -21.60 -12.40 3.92
N GLY A 322 -20.91 -11.46 4.58
CA GLY A 322 -21.40 -10.09 4.76
C GLY A 322 -21.57 -9.35 3.43
N ALA A 323 -20.57 -9.43 2.55
CA ALA A 323 -20.61 -8.85 1.21
C ALA A 323 -21.77 -9.43 0.38
N LEU A 324 -21.95 -10.75 0.42
CA LEU A 324 -23.05 -11.44 -0.26
C LEU A 324 -24.42 -10.97 0.26
N ALA A 325 -24.58 -10.83 1.59
CA ALA A 325 -25.81 -10.34 2.20
C ALA A 325 -26.13 -8.90 1.76
N VAL A 326 -25.11 -8.04 1.67
CA VAL A 326 -25.23 -6.67 1.15
C VAL A 326 -25.66 -6.71 -0.32
N TRP A 327 -25.01 -7.54 -1.15
CA TRP A 327 -25.33 -7.70 -2.57
C TRP A 327 -26.79 -8.12 -2.81
N ILE A 328 -27.29 -9.07 -2.01
CA ILE A 328 -28.68 -9.55 -2.10
C ILE A 328 -29.66 -8.45 -1.67
N LYS A 329 -29.39 -7.73 -0.59
CA LYS A 329 -30.37 -6.88 0.10
C LYS A 329 -30.40 -5.43 -0.40
N ILE A 330 -29.30 -4.92 -0.99
CA ILE A 330 -29.19 -3.52 -1.42
C ILE A 330 -29.77 -3.32 -2.81
N LYS A 331 -30.64 -2.31 -2.92
CA LYS A 331 -31.28 -1.90 -4.18
C LYS A 331 -30.46 -0.87 -4.96
N LYS A 332 -29.52 -0.14 -4.32
CA LYS A 332 -28.67 0.88 -4.99
C LYS A 332 -27.62 0.17 -5.83
N ALA A 333 -27.69 0.32 -7.16
CA ALA A 333 -26.82 -0.34 -8.14
C ALA A 333 -25.32 -0.16 -7.84
N ARG A 334 -24.89 1.06 -7.46
CA ARG A 334 -23.49 1.38 -7.11
C ARG A 334 -22.96 0.58 -5.93
N ILE A 335 -23.76 0.41 -4.86
CA ILE A 335 -23.32 -0.36 -3.69
C ILE A 335 -23.41 -1.86 -3.99
N LYS A 336 -24.41 -2.26 -4.78
CA LYS A 336 -24.56 -3.64 -5.21
C LYS A 336 -23.39 -4.11 -6.06
N SER A 337 -22.87 -3.29 -7.00
CA SER A 337 -21.70 -3.62 -7.81
C SER A 337 -20.39 -3.66 -7.02
N MET A 338 -20.31 -3.00 -5.87
CA MET A 338 -19.13 -3.08 -4.98
C MET A 338 -19.14 -4.31 -4.07
N ALA A 339 -20.32 -4.89 -3.80
CA ALA A 339 -20.49 -6.00 -2.88
C ALA A 339 -20.58 -7.38 -3.56
N GLY A 340 -20.70 -7.42 -4.87
CA GLY A 340 -20.80 -8.64 -5.67
C GLY A 340 -19.97 -8.57 -6.95
N PRO A 341 -19.79 -9.71 -7.61
CA PRO A 341 -19.08 -9.79 -8.88
C PRO A 341 -19.78 -9.02 -10.00
#